data_26e265982dc63c754a68a92036b0d0c0
#
_entry.id   26e265982dc63c754a68a92036b0d0c0
#
_cell.length_a   1.000
_cell.length_b   1.000
_cell.length_c   1.000
_cell.angle_alpha   90.00
_cell.angle_beta   90.00
_cell.angle_gamma   90.00
#
_symmetry.space_group_name_H-M   'P 1'
#
loop_
_entity.id
_entity.type
_entity.pdbx_description
1 polymer ?
#
loop_
_entity_poly.entity_id
_entity_poly.type
_entity_poly.pdbx_seq_one_letter_code
_entity_poly.pdbx_strand_id
1 'polypeptide(L)'
;GGGDGTFSQMVTAVVHACHDQGRPLPRFGLLRLGTGNALAWVLGAQKHHRGVVADLGRLRREGGHRNLRLLEVEGTLAPFAGVGVDALALRHFNEVRDVIAKIPVVGRYGRGRFSYFVAIAGRTLPEVLVRSHAHMRVINEGEDAYRVGPNGQPEGPPIRRGETVFEGLARAVTFSSIPYWGFGSRIFPFADDREDRFNLRIVNLESMDVALHIRSIWNGTFRTPRLVDFLVDAVRIESEEILPVQIGGDAAGTSRCIHARLYPEPIAVVDFYAPPPV
;
A
#
# COMPACT_ATOMS: atom_id res chain seq x y z
N GLY A 1 -9.56 14.98 6.44
CA GLY A 1 -8.32 15.09 5.65
C GLY A 1 -7.15 14.48 6.38
N GLY A 2 -6.24 13.85 5.65
CA GLY A 2 -5.09 13.16 6.25
C GLY A 2 -4.28 12.41 5.21
N GLY A 3 -3.45 11.47 5.67
CA GLY A 3 -2.76 10.50 4.83
C GLY A 3 -3.52 9.17 4.73
N ASP A 4 -2.85 8.17 4.13
CA ASP A 4 -3.44 6.85 3.90
C ASP A 4 -3.82 6.14 5.21
N GLY A 5 -3.00 6.23 6.27
CA GLY A 5 -3.31 5.66 7.58
C GLY A 5 -4.53 6.31 8.24
N THR A 6 -4.63 7.65 8.22
CA THR A 6 -5.82 8.36 8.71
C THR A 6 -7.08 7.95 7.95
N PHE A 7 -6.96 7.77 6.62
CA PHE A 7 -8.06 7.28 5.79
C PHE A 7 -8.48 5.88 6.22
N SER A 8 -7.54 4.96 6.38
CA SER A 8 -7.80 3.58 6.79
C SER A 8 -8.52 3.50 8.12
N GLN A 9 -8.02 4.21 9.14
CA GLN A 9 -8.65 4.24 10.47
C GLN A 9 -10.07 4.81 10.43
N MET A 10 -10.26 5.94 9.73
CA MET A 10 -11.57 6.58 9.63
C MET A 10 -12.58 5.72 8.86
N VAL A 11 -12.18 5.16 7.72
CA VAL A 11 -13.07 4.30 6.92
C VAL A 11 -13.45 3.06 7.70
N THR A 12 -12.50 2.40 8.37
CA THR A 12 -12.77 1.24 9.22
C THR A 12 -13.81 1.57 10.29
N ALA A 13 -13.60 2.65 11.04
CA ALA A 13 -14.53 3.05 12.12
C ALA A 13 -15.93 3.38 11.59
N VAL A 14 -16.02 4.09 10.46
CA VAL A 14 -17.32 4.46 9.87
C VAL A 14 -18.04 3.26 9.30
N VAL A 15 -17.33 2.35 8.62
CA VAL A 15 -17.91 1.11 8.06
C VAL A 15 -18.50 0.26 9.19
N HIS A 16 -17.73 0.02 10.26
CA HIS A 16 -18.21 -0.74 11.40
C HIS A 16 -19.43 -0.08 12.04
N ALA A 17 -19.40 1.24 12.28
CA ALA A 17 -20.53 1.96 12.86
C ALA A 17 -21.79 1.93 11.98
N CYS A 18 -21.63 1.98 10.64
CA CYS A 18 -22.75 1.85 9.71
C CYS A 18 -23.36 0.45 9.75
N HIS A 19 -22.53 -0.59 9.77
CA HIS A 19 -23.00 -1.98 9.85
C HIS A 19 -23.74 -2.24 11.16
N ASP A 20 -23.19 -1.82 12.31
CA ASP A 20 -23.80 -1.97 13.61
C ASP A 20 -25.17 -1.28 13.71
N GLN A 21 -25.36 -0.19 12.96
CA GLN A 21 -26.61 0.58 12.93
C GLN A 21 -27.52 0.23 11.76
N GLY A 22 -27.15 -0.72 10.90
CA GLY A 22 -27.90 -1.06 9.69
C GLY A 22 -28.06 0.12 8.71
N ARG A 23 -27.06 1.03 8.64
CA ARG A 23 -27.07 2.20 7.78
C ARG A 23 -26.23 1.96 6.53
N PRO A 24 -26.62 2.57 5.38
CA PRO A 24 -25.80 2.52 4.18
C PRO A 24 -24.48 3.24 4.38
N LEU A 25 -23.43 2.77 3.69
CA LEU A 25 -22.12 3.40 3.72
C LEU A 25 -22.17 4.80 3.09
N PRO A 26 -21.56 5.81 3.74
CA PRO A 26 -21.45 7.13 3.16
C PRO A 26 -20.42 7.15 2.04
N ARG A 27 -20.47 8.19 1.23
CA ARG A 27 -19.43 8.54 0.27
C ARG A 27 -18.28 9.23 1.01
N PHE A 28 -17.06 8.78 0.78
CA PHE A 28 -15.85 9.34 1.40
C PHE A 28 -15.17 10.36 0.48
N GLY A 29 -14.55 11.36 1.05
CA GLY A 29 -13.70 12.30 0.33
C GLY A 29 -12.31 12.37 0.96
N LEU A 30 -11.27 12.30 0.15
CA LEU A 30 -9.88 12.40 0.59
C LEU A 30 -9.30 13.78 0.27
N LEU A 31 -8.90 14.52 1.31
CA LEU A 31 -8.07 15.71 1.14
C LEU A 31 -6.60 15.33 1.40
N ARG A 32 -5.73 15.68 0.45
CA ARG A 32 -4.31 15.33 0.45
C ARG A 32 -3.52 16.15 1.47
N LEU A 33 -3.59 15.77 2.74
CA LEU A 33 -2.90 16.44 3.85
C LEU A 33 -1.77 15.59 4.47
N GLY A 34 -1.68 14.32 4.11
CA GLY A 34 -0.62 13.41 4.58
C GLY A 34 0.68 13.53 3.79
N THR A 35 1.68 12.74 4.16
CA THR A 35 3.02 12.74 3.56
C THR A 35 3.11 11.82 2.33
N GLY A 36 2.70 10.57 2.43
CA GLY A 36 2.76 9.54 1.36
C GLY A 36 1.65 9.70 0.33
N ASN A 37 0.41 9.68 0.81
CA ASN A 37 -0.82 9.91 0.04
C ASN A 37 -0.96 9.03 -1.23
N ALA A 38 -0.86 7.71 -1.08
CA ALA A 38 -1.04 6.76 -2.17
C ALA A 38 -2.43 6.91 -2.83
N LEU A 39 -3.48 6.95 -2.02
CA LEU A 39 -4.86 7.15 -2.49
C LEU A 39 -5.06 8.49 -3.22
N ALA A 40 -4.35 9.54 -2.81
CA ALA A 40 -4.46 10.83 -3.49
C ALA A 40 -3.98 10.79 -4.95
N TRP A 41 -3.08 9.87 -5.29
CA TRP A 41 -2.66 9.63 -6.66
C TRP A 41 -3.74 8.87 -7.46
N VAL A 42 -4.43 7.95 -6.83
CA VAL A 42 -5.55 7.21 -7.45
C VAL A 42 -6.72 8.13 -7.73
N LEU A 43 -7.02 9.04 -6.80
CA LEU A 43 -8.23 9.88 -6.81
C LEU A 43 -8.01 11.28 -7.41
N GLY A 44 -6.79 11.65 -7.78
CA GLY A 44 -6.49 12.98 -8.31
C GLY A 44 -6.57 14.13 -7.30
N ALA A 45 -6.52 13.82 -5.99
CA ALA A 45 -6.56 14.83 -4.95
C ALA A 45 -5.35 15.79 -5.03
N GLN A 46 -5.62 17.08 -4.99
CA GLN A 46 -4.64 18.13 -5.26
C GLN A 46 -3.69 18.34 -4.09
N LYS A 47 -2.44 18.66 -4.40
CA LYS A 47 -1.43 19.09 -3.44
C LYS A 47 -1.48 20.62 -3.31
N HIS A 48 -1.01 21.15 -2.18
CA HIS A 48 -0.95 22.57 -1.88
C HIS A 48 -2.29 23.20 -1.49
N HIS A 49 -2.21 24.30 -0.74
CA HIS A 49 -3.35 24.97 -0.14
C HIS A 49 -4.46 25.34 -1.14
N ARG A 50 -4.11 25.94 -2.27
CA ARG A 50 -5.11 26.32 -3.29
C ARG A 50 -5.81 25.10 -3.92
N GLY A 51 -5.07 24.01 -4.13
CA GLY A 51 -5.62 22.78 -4.65
C GLY A 51 -6.58 22.11 -3.67
N VAL A 52 -6.21 22.05 -2.38
CA VAL A 52 -7.07 21.52 -1.30
C VAL A 52 -8.36 22.32 -1.17
N VAL A 53 -8.30 23.67 -1.28
CA VAL A 53 -9.50 24.51 -1.29
C VAL A 53 -10.39 24.23 -2.49
N ALA A 54 -9.80 24.02 -3.68
CA ALA A 54 -10.56 23.63 -4.86
C ALA A 54 -11.22 22.25 -4.69
N ASP A 55 -10.52 21.30 -4.10
CA ASP A 55 -11.05 19.96 -3.79
C ASP A 55 -12.20 20.03 -2.77
N LEU A 56 -12.11 20.88 -1.75
CA LEU A 56 -13.24 21.16 -0.84
C LEU A 56 -14.47 21.67 -1.58
N GLY A 57 -14.29 22.52 -2.59
CA GLY A 57 -15.37 22.97 -3.45
C GLY A 57 -15.99 21.83 -4.27
N ARG A 58 -15.18 20.86 -4.72
CA ARG A 58 -15.64 19.67 -5.44
C ARG A 58 -16.37 18.69 -4.52
N LEU A 59 -15.92 18.49 -3.29
CA LEU A 59 -16.61 17.65 -2.29
C LEU A 59 -18.04 18.13 -1.98
N ARG A 60 -18.28 19.45 -2.03
CA ARG A 60 -19.60 20.06 -1.80
C ARG A 60 -20.55 19.92 -3.00
N ARG A 61 -20.02 19.70 -4.19
CA ARG A 61 -20.80 19.44 -5.40
C ARG A 61 -20.99 17.94 -5.50
N GLU A 62 -22.07 17.50 -6.07
CA GLU A 62 -22.26 16.07 -6.39
C GLU A 62 -21.31 15.68 -7.53
N GLY A 63 -20.03 15.52 -7.19
CA GLY A 63 -19.00 15.08 -8.12
C GLY A 63 -19.02 13.58 -8.37
N GLY A 64 -18.34 13.14 -9.42
CA GLY A 64 -18.10 11.72 -9.70
C GLY A 64 -17.47 11.01 -8.52
N HIS A 65 -17.76 9.74 -8.37
CA HIS A 65 -17.14 8.88 -7.38
C HIS A 65 -16.56 7.64 -8.05
N ARG A 66 -15.58 7.07 -7.40
CA ARG A 66 -14.98 5.78 -7.77
C ARG A 66 -15.25 4.79 -6.66
N ASN A 67 -15.62 3.58 -7.02
CA ASN A 67 -15.71 2.47 -6.09
C ASN A 67 -14.33 1.88 -5.90
N LEU A 68 -13.78 2.00 -4.70
CA LEU A 68 -12.51 1.40 -4.32
C LEU A 68 -12.76 0.06 -3.61
N ARG A 69 -12.07 -0.97 -4.04
CA ARG A 69 -11.93 -2.19 -3.28
C ARG A 69 -10.79 -1.99 -2.28
N LEU A 70 -11.09 -2.07 -1.01
CA LEU A 70 -10.08 -2.05 0.05
C LEU A 70 -9.73 -3.46 0.47
N LEU A 71 -8.59 -3.60 1.10
CA LEU A 71 -8.20 -4.81 1.82
C LEU A 71 -8.77 -4.74 3.22
N GLU A 72 -9.17 -5.87 3.76
CA GLU A 72 -9.38 -6.07 5.18
C GLU A 72 -8.21 -6.89 5.73
N VAL A 73 -7.47 -6.30 6.65
CA VAL A 73 -6.29 -6.90 7.28
C VAL A 73 -6.46 -6.80 8.78
N GLU A 74 -6.62 -7.94 9.46
CA GLU A 74 -6.87 -7.98 10.91
C GLU A 74 -7.98 -7.01 11.36
N GLY A 75 -9.08 -6.95 10.60
CA GLY A 75 -10.23 -6.08 10.88
C GLY A 75 -10.05 -4.61 10.50
N THR A 76 -8.91 -4.23 9.93
CA THR A 76 -8.65 -2.86 9.47
C THR A 76 -8.78 -2.77 7.95
N LEU A 77 -9.55 -1.81 7.47
CA LEU A 77 -9.69 -1.53 6.04
C LEU A 77 -8.58 -0.61 5.55
N ALA A 78 -7.83 -1.05 4.56
CA ALA A 78 -6.71 -0.28 4.03
C ALA A 78 -6.50 -0.54 2.53
N PRO A 79 -5.92 0.40 1.78
CA PRO A 79 -5.60 0.19 0.37
C PRO A 79 -4.39 -0.72 0.15
N PHE A 80 -3.50 -0.82 1.13
CA PHE A 80 -2.29 -1.65 1.08
C PHE A 80 -1.82 -2.02 2.48
N ALA A 81 -1.07 -3.11 2.57
CA ALA A 81 -0.43 -3.55 3.79
C ALA A 81 0.84 -4.36 3.48
N GLY A 82 1.60 -4.71 4.52
CA GLY A 82 2.80 -5.52 4.33
C GLY A 82 3.39 -6.03 5.63
N VAL A 83 4.20 -7.06 5.50
CA VAL A 83 4.90 -7.78 6.58
C VAL A 83 6.38 -7.80 6.28
N GLY A 84 7.22 -7.63 7.30
CA GLY A 84 8.67 -7.72 7.19
C GLY A 84 9.34 -6.36 7.01
N VAL A 85 10.39 -6.29 6.19
CA VAL A 85 11.24 -5.11 6.01
C VAL A 85 10.49 -3.86 5.54
N ASP A 86 9.40 -4.03 4.82
CA ASP A 86 8.53 -2.94 4.37
C ASP A 86 7.95 -2.14 5.56
N ALA A 87 7.47 -2.83 6.58
CA ALA A 87 6.97 -2.21 7.80
C ALA A 87 8.08 -1.53 8.62
N LEU A 88 9.30 -2.06 8.59
CA LEU A 88 10.49 -1.42 9.18
C LEU A 88 10.86 -0.14 8.45
N ALA A 89 10.86 -0.16 7.12
CA ALA A 89 11.17 1.02 6.32
C ALA A 89 10.22 2.18 6.63
N LEU A 90 8.92 1.90 6.82
CA LEU A 90 7.93 2.90 7.23
C LEU A 90 8.13 3.41 8.67
N ARG A 91 8.46 2.52 9.60
CA ARG A 91 8.76 2.90 10.98
C ARG A 91 9.95 3.86 11.04
N HIS A 92 11.05 3.52 10.38
CA HIS A 92 12.24 4.36 10.31
C HIS A 92 11.98 5.67 9.55
N PHE A 93 11.15 5.63 8.51
CA PHE A 93 10.71 6.84 7.81
C PHE A 93 10.03 7.83 8.77
N ASN A 94 9.13 7.36 9.63
CA ASN A 94 8.45 8.21 10.59
C ASN A 94 9.43 8.77 11.64
N GLU A 95 10.34 7.95 12.16
CA GLU A 95 11.37 8.37 13.12
C GLU A 95 12.34 9.41 12.52
N VAL A 96 12.82 9.18 11.29
CA VAL A 96 13.73 10.11 10.59
C VAL A 96 13.00 11.40 10.21
N ARG A 97 11.74 11.35 9.82
CA ARG A 97 10.93 12.54 9.55
C ARG A 97 10.84 13.45 10.77
N ASP A 98 10.61 12.86 11.94
CA ASP A 98 10.47 13.62 13.20
C ASP A 98 11.80 14.22 13.67
N VAL A 99 12.92 13.58 13.35
CA VAL A 99 14.28 14.11 13.58
C VAL A 99 14.61 15.24 12.60
N ILE A 100 14.33 15.06 11.30
CA ILE A 100 14.60 16.07 10.26
C ILE A 100 13.71 17.30 10.44
N ALA A 101 12.46 17.14 10.89
CA ALA A 101 11.58 18.27 11.17
C ALA A 101 12.11 19.18 12.28
N LYS A 102 13.00 18.66 13.14
CA LYS A 102 13.65 19.42 14.22
C LYS A 102 14.95 20.13 13.81
N ILE A 103 15.45 19.92 12.58
CA ILE A 103 16.70 20.52 12.07
C ILE A 103 16.36 21.74 11.18
N PRO A 104 16.57 22.99 11.63
CA PRO A 104 16.13 24.20 10.92
C PRO A 104 16.77 24.42 9.54
N VAL A 105 17.97 23.88 9.32
CA VAL A 105 18.78 24.12 8.11
C VAL A 105 18.37 23.24 6.93
N VAL A 106 17.93 22.01 7.19
CA VAL A 106 17.59 21.04 6.13
C VAL A 106 16.23 21.36 5.49
N GLY A 107 15.31 21.97 6.23
CA GLY A 107 14.00 22.41 5.71
C GLY A 107 14.06 23.45 4.60
N ARG A 108 15.18 24.15 4.43
CA ARG A 108 15.35 25.25 3.48
C ARG A 108 16.00 24.84 2.15
N TYR A 109 16.86 23.81 2.16
CA TYR A 109 17.60 23.33 0.99
C TYR A 109 17.16 21.95 0.47
N GLY A 110 16.46 21.16 1.27
CA GLY A 110 16.04 19.79 0.97
C GLY A 110 14.69 19.68 0.26
N ARG A 111 14.32 20.59 -0.64
CA ARG A 111 13.00 20.59 -1.30
C ARG A 111 12.79 19.56 -2.41
N GLY A 112 13.72 18.63 -2.60
CA GLY A 112 13.62 17.57 -3.60
C GLY A 112 13.07 16.27 -2.97
N ARG A 113 11.98 15.72 -3.52
CA ARG A 113 11.44 14.39 -3.17
C ARG A 113 12.52 13.30 -3.20
N PHE A 114 13.49 13.46 -4.06
CA PHE A 114 14.59 12.53 -4.28
C PHE A 114 15.66 12.61 -3.17
N SER A 115 16.06 13.81 -2.74
CA SER A 115 17.02 13.96 -1.64
C SER A 115 16.49 13.47 -0.30
N TYR A 116 15.17 13.60 -0.07
CA TYR A 116 14.51 13.07 1.11
C TYR A 116 14.49 11.54 1.09
N PHE A 117 14.19 10.95 -0.07
CA PHE A 117 14.22 9.50 -0.27
C PHE A 117 15.64 8.94 -0.16
N VAL A 118 16.65 9.61 -0.71
CA VAL A 118 18.07 9.21 -0.59
C VAL A 118 18.58 9.30 0.85
N ALA A 119 18.18 10.32 1.61
CA ALA A 119 18.56 10.44 3.02
C ALA A 119 17.93 9.36 3.89
N ILE A 120 16.67 8.98 3.62
CA ILE A 120 15.99 7.88 4.29
C ILE A 120 16.59 6.54 3.87
N ALA A 121 16.78 6.32 2.57
CA ALA A 121 17.41 5.14 2.04
C ALA A 121 18.83 4.97 2.63
N GLY A 122 19.61 6.02 2.68
CA GLY A 122 20.99 5.99 3.20
C GLY A 122 21.12 5.64 4.68
N ARG A 123 20.08 5.88 5.51
CA ARG A 123 20.08 5.53 6.92
C ARG A 123 19.30 4.25 7.22
N THR A 124 18.23 4.01 6.48
CA THR A 124 17.38 2.83 6.64
C THR A 124 17.95 1.62 5.90
N LEU A 125 18.60 1.83 4.74
CA LEU A 125 19.23 0.76 3.97
C LEU A 125 20.20 -0.09 4.82
N PRO A 126 21.17 0.45 5.59
CA PRO A 126 22.10 -0.39 6.34
C PRO A 126 21.40 -1.28 7.37
N GLU A 127 20.37 -0.79 8.04
CA GLU A 127 19.68 -1.55 9.09
C GLU A 127 18.68 -2.57 8.51
N VAL A 128 18.03 -2.22 7.42
CA VAL A 128 17.22 -3.11 6.59
C VAL A 128 18.08 -4.20 5.93
N LEU A 129 19.34 -3.88 5.62
CA LEU A 129 20.30 -4.78 5.00
C LEU A 129 20.88 -5.83 5.95
N VAL A 130 21.00 -5.48 7.22
CA VAL A 130 21.54 -6.36 8.27
C VAL A 130 20.48 -7.34 8.76
N ARG A 131 19.18 -7.03 8.61
CA ARG A 131 18.12 -7.96 9.01
C ARG A 131 17.89 -9.02 7.95
N SER A 132 18.05 -10.25 8.39
CA SER A 132 17.93 -11.50 7.66
C SER A 132 16.58 -11.66 6.93
N HIS A 133 16.60 -12.44 5.88
CA HIS A 133 15.40 -13.04 5.29
C HIS A 133 14.68 -13.86 6.37
N ALA A 134 13.37 -13.75 6.41
CA ALA A 134 12.54 -14.62 7.22
C ALA A 134 11.94 -15.73 6.35
N HIS A 135 11.78 -16.90 6.89
CA HIS A 135 11.02 -17.95 6.24
C HIS A 135 9.54 -17.60 6.35
N MET A 136 8.91 -17.41 5.18
CA MET A 136 7.50 -17.01 5.07
C MET A 136 6.74 -18.01 4.20
N ARG A 137 5.51 -18.27 4.59
CA ARG A 137 4.57 -19.08 3.84
C ARG A 137 3.31 -18.28 3.60
N VAL A 138 2.86 -18.23 2.35
CA VAL A 138 1.62 -17.60 1.93
C VAL A 138 0.67 -18.66 1.42
N ILE A 139 -0.52 -18.72 1.98
CA ILE A 139 -1.54 -19.72 1.67
C ILE A 139 -2.74 -18.98 1.06
N ASN A 140 -3.28 -19.50 -0.02
CA ASN A 140 -4.51 -18.99 -0.62
C ASN A 140 -5.72 -19.36 0.26
N GLU A 141 -6.45 -18.38 0.75
CA GLU A 141 -7.70 -18.59 1.51
C GLU A 141 -8.96 -18.21 0.72
N GLY A 142 -8.77 -17.67 -0.48
CA GLY A 142 -9.83 -17.21 -1.35
C GLY A 142 -10.15 -18.13 -2.52
N GLU A 143 -10.54 -17.51 -3.61
CA GLU A 143 -10.75 -18.15 -4.90
C GLU A 143 -9.40 -18.45 -5.58
N ASP A 144 -9.42 -18.96 -6.81
CA ASP A 144 -8.22 -19.27 -7.56
C ASP A 144 -7.28 -18.06 -7.66
N ALA A 145 -6.06 -18.22 -7.16
CA ALA A 145 -5.00 -17.23 -7.25
C ALA A 145 -4.10 -17.49 -8.46
N TYR A 146 -3.44 -16.45 -8.94
CA TYR A 146 -2.63 -16.52 -10.15
C TYR A 146 -1.25 -15.89 -9.93
N ARG A 147 -0.20 -16.62 -10.31
CA ARG A 147 1.11 -16.00 -10.46
C ARG A 147 1.09 -15.09 -11.68
N VAL A 148 1.74 -13.93 -11.57
CA VAL A 148 1.84 -12.97 -12.68
C VAL A 148 3.22 -13.07 -13.31
N GLY A 149 3.25 -13.36 -14.61
CA GLY A 149 4.48 -13.41 -15.40
C GLY A 149 5.03 -12.01 -15.73
N PRO A 150 6.24 -11.94 -16.31
CA PRO A 150 6.89 -10.67 -16.64
C PRO A 150 6.09 -9.76 -17.59
N ASN A 151 5.22 -10.35 -18.39
CA ASN A 151 4.33 -9.68 -19.35
C ASN A 151 3.00 -9.20 -18.72
N GLY A 152 2.80 -9.41 -17.42
CA GLY A 152 1.57 -9.06 -16.72
C GLY A 152 0.42 -10.08 -16.87
N GLN A 153 0.65 -11.20 -17.54
CA GLN A 153 -0.35 -12.24 -17.72
C GLN A 153 -0.19 -13.36 -16.68
N PRO A 154 -1.26 -14.08 -16.35
CA PRO A 154 -1.17 -15.29 -15.52
C PRO A 154 -0.15 -16.28 -16.08
N GLU A 155 0.70 -16.82 -15.20
CA GLU A 155 1.73 -17.80 -15.51
C GLU A 155 1.50 -19.07 -14.69
N GLY A 156 1.40 -20.21 -15.37
CA GLY A 156 1.15 -21.50 -14.74
C GLY A 156 -0.32 -21.77 -14.41
N PRO A 157 -0.58 -22.88 -13.72
CA PRO A 157 -1.95 -23.24 -13.30
C PRO A 157 -2.44 -22.31 -12.20
N PRO A 158 -3.78 -22.16 -12.03
CA PRO A 158 -4.34 -21.46 -10.90
C PRO A 158 -3.98 -22.17 -9.60
N ILE A 159 -3.72 -21.37 -8.55
CA ILE A 159 -3.43 -21.83 -7.20
C ILE A 159 -4.76 -21.84 -6.43
N ARG A 160 -5.23 -23.04 -6.08
CA ARG A 160 -6.54 -23.23 -5.48
C ARG A 160 -6.54 -22.86 -4.01
N ARG A 161 -7.74 -22.69 -3.47
CA ARG A 161 -7.93 -22.47 -2.03
C ARG A 161 -7.27 -23.57 -1.20
N GLY A 162 -6.52 -23.15 -0.16
CA GLY A 162 -5.75 -24.04 0.71
C GLY A 162 -4.36 -24.39 0.18
N GLU A 163 -4.06 -24.09 -1.08
CA GLU A 163 -2.73 -24.34 -1.65
C GLU A 163 -1.76 -23.20 -1.29
N THR A 164 -0.48 -23.55 -1.31
CA THR A 164 0.61 -22.59 -1.03
C THR A 164 0.88 -21.71 -2.25
N VAL A 165 0.70 -20.40 -2.08
CA VAL A 165 1.04 -19.37 -3.08
C VAL A 165 2.55 -19.16 -3.14
N PHE A 166 3.19 -19.11 -1.98
CA PHE A 166 4.64 -18.96 -1.84
C PHE A 166 5.12 -19.61 -0.55
N GLU A 167 6.30 -20.24 -0.60
CA GLU A 167 7.02 -20.70 0.60
C GLU A 167 8.51 -20.53 0.37
N GLY A 168 9.19 -19.91 1.32
CA GLY A 168 10.62 -19.71 1.25
C GLY A 168 11.10 -18.45 1.98
N LEU A 169 12.36 -18.13 1.77
CA LEU A 169 12.98 -16.94 2.33
C LEU A 169 12.50 -15.69 1.58
N ALA A 170 12.00 -14.71 2.31
CA ALA A 170 11.65 -13.40 1.78
C ALA A 170 12.00 -12.27 2.78
N ARG A 171 12.27 -11.09 2.26
CA ARG A 171 12.48 -9.88 3.09
C ARG A 171 11.15 -9.24 3.48
N ALA A 172 10.19 -9.28 2.58
CA ALA A 172 8.85 -8.77 2.83
C ALA A 172 7.82 -9.48 1.95
N VAL A 173 6.60 -9.55 2.45
CA VAL A 173 5.39 -9.81 1.69
C VAL A 173 4.52 -8.56 1.76
N THR A 174 4.30 -7.91 0.62
CA THR A 174 3.53 -6.68 0.52
C THR A 174 2.35 -6.87 -0.41
N PHE A 175 1.26 -6.19 -0.17
CA PHE A 175 0.06 -6.38 -0.98
C PHE A 175 -0.79 -5.12 -1.02
N SER A 176 -1.51 -4.93 -2.13
CA SER A 176 -2.27 -3.72 -2.38
C SER A 176 -3.42 -3.94 -3.36
N SER A 177 -4.53 -3.25 -3.12
CA SER A 177 -5.65 -3.11 -4.06
C SER A 177 -5.53 -1.87 -4.96
N ILE A 178 -4.46 -1.07 -4.79
CA ILE A 178 -4.17 0.10 -5.61
C ILE A 178 -2.71 0.06 -6.10
N PRO A 179 -2.39 0.64 -7.26
CA PRO A 179 -1.03 0.54 -7.82
C PRO A 179 0.03 1.33 -7.05
N TYR A 180 -0.37 2.31 -6.25
CA TYR A 180 0.55 3.21 -5.55
C TYR A 180 0.74 2.82 -4.10
N TRP A 181 1.99 2.95 -3.63
CA TRP A 181 2.33 2.74 -2.22
C TRP A 181 2.50 4.07 -1.45
N GLY A 182 3.06 5.07 -2.11
CA GLY A 182 3.26 6.40 -1.53
C GLY A 182 4.14 7.26 -2.43
N PHE A 183 4.12 8.57 -2.24
CA PHE A 183 4.89 9.55 -3.03
C PHE A 183 4.73 9.43 -4.55
N GLY A 184 3.76 8.67 -5.03
CA GLY A 184 3.54 8.36 -6.44
C GLY A 184 4.37 7.18 -6.95
N SER A 185 4.94 6.35 -6.08
CA SER A 185 5.60 5.11 -6.48
C SER A 185 4.56 4.06 -6.85
N ARG A 186 4.68 3.49 -8.06
CA ARG A 186 3.76 2.47 -8.58
C ARG A 186 4.35 1.07 -8.36
N ILE A 187 4.58 0.70 -7.10
CA ILE A 187 5.23 -0.57 -6.78
C ILE A 187 4.31 -1.79 -6.87
N PHE A 188 3.00 -1.60 -7.01
CA PHE A 188 2.02 -2.66 -7.23
C PHE A 188 1.42 -2.55 -8.63
N PRO A 189 2.18 -2.88 -9.68
CA PRO A 189 1.79 -2.57 -11.06
C PRO A 189 0.55 -3.33 -11.55
N PHE A 190 0.14 -4.39 -10.85
CA PHE A 190 -0.98 -5.27 -11.23
C PHE A 190 -2.20 -5.13 -10.30
N ALA A 191 -2.19 -4.15 -9.39
CA ALA A 191 -3.27 -4.00 -8.41
C ALA A 191 -4.59 -3.47 -9.01
N ASP A 192 -4.52 -2.86 -10.19
CA ASP A 192 -5.67 -2.36 -10.95
C ASP A 192 -6.03 -3.21 -12.19
N ASP A 193 -5.37 -4.36 -12.36
CA ASP A 193 -5.63 -5.25 -13.51
C ASP A 193 -6.97 -6.00 -13.37
N ARG A 194 -7.41 -6.27 -12.14
CA ARG A 194 -8.64 -7.00 -11.83
C ARG A 194 -9.32 -6.42 -10.59
N GLU A 195 -10.61 -6.18 -10.69
CA GLU A 195 -11.41 -5.66 -9.56
C GLU A 195 -11.66 -6.70 -8.45
N ASP A 196 -11.60 -7.99 -8.80
CA ASP A 196 -11.83 -9.12 -7.91
C ASP A 196 -10.56 -9.67 -7.26
N ARG A 197 -9.41 -9.04 -7.48
CA ARG A 197 -8.11 -9.46 -6.97
C ARG A 197 -7.27 -8.25 -6.52
N PHE A 198 -6.35 -8.49 -5.62
CA PHE A 198 -5.31 -7.55 -5.27
C PHE A 198 -3.92 -8.09 -5.65
N ASN A 199 -2.96 -7.19 -5.83
CA ASN A 199 -1.58 -7.57 -6.11
C ASN A 199 -0.86 -7.90 -4.80
N LEU A 200 -0.46 -9.17 -4.65
CA LEU A 200 0.46 -9.63 -3.62
C LEU A 200 1.85 -9.74 -4.22
N ARG A 201 2.85 -9.17 -3.57
CA ARG A 201 4.24 -9.13 -4.03
C ARG A 201 5.18 -9.70 -2.98
N ILE A 202 5.93 -10.71 -3.36
CA ILE A 202 7.04 -11.25 -2.58
C ILE A 202 8.29 -10.47 -2.92
N VAL A 203 8.94 -9.88 -1.92
CA VAL A 203 10.12 -9.05 -2.09
C VAL A 203 11.34 -9.74 -1.49
N ASN A 204 12.30 -10.03 -2.34
CA ASN A 204 13.59 -10.62 -1.96
C ASN A 204 14.77 -9.88 -2.61
N LEU A 205 14.59 -8.56 -2.80
CA LEU A 205 15.60 -7.70 -3.42
C LEU A 205 16.78 -7.49 -2.48
N GLU A 206 17.96 -7.56 -3.08
CA GLU A 206 19.19 -7.11 -2.41
C GLU A 206 19.33 -5.58 -2.53
N SER A 207 20.18 -5.01 -1.69
CA SER A 207 20.45 -3.59 -1.68
C SER A 207 20.97 -3.07 -3.01
N MET A 208 21.81 -3.88 -3.64
CA MET A 208 22.38 -3.54 -4.94
C MET A 208 21.29 -3.50 -6.01
N ASP A 209 20.31 -4.42 -5.97
CA ASP A 209 19.15 -4.39 -6.87
C ASP A 209 18.38 -3.07 -6.71
N VAL A 210 18.14 -2.66 -5.46
CA VAL A 210 17.42 -1.41 -5.16
C VAL A 210 18.23 -0.20 -5.61
N ALA A 211 19.54 -0.14 -5.32
CA ALA A 211 20.39 0.98 -5.68
C ALA A 211 20.48 1.18 -7.21
N LEU A 212 20.66 0.11 -7.95
CA LEU A 212 20.82 0.16 -9.41
C LEU A 212 19.48 0.35 -10.15
N HIS A 213 18.38 -0.13 -9.61
CA HIS A 213 17.09 -0.19 -10.29
C HIS A 213 15.99 0.65 -9.63
N ILE A 214 16.35 1.58 -8.75
CA ILE A 214 15.39 2.39 -7.98
C ILE A 214 14.32 3.06 -8.85
N ARG A 215 14.68 3.57 -10.04
CA ARG A 215 13.73 4.22 -10.94
C ARG A 215 12.72 3.24 -11.54
N SER A 216 13.17 2.07 -11.95
CA SER A 216 12.29 1.03 -12.52
C SER A 216 11.44 0.36 -11.44
N ILE A 217 11.97 0.20 -10.22
CA ILE A 217 11.20 -0.25 -9.05
C ILE A 217 10.10 0.79 -8.75
N TRP A 218 10.46 2.07 -8.69
CA TRP A 218 9.52 3.17 -8.45
C TRP A 218 8.38 3.23 -9.45
N ASN A 219 8.67 2.98 -10.72
CA ASN A 219 7.69 2.99 -11.80
C ASN A 219 6.95 1.65 -11.96
N GLY A 220 7.27 0.64 -11.16
CA GLY A 220 6.66 -0.69 -11.24
C GLY A 220 7.04 -1.48 -12.50
N THR A 221 8.14 -1.14 -13.15
CA THR A 221 8.61 -1.79 -14.39
C THR A 221 9.76 -2.77 -14.17
N PHE A 222 10.35 -2.79 -12.97
CA PHE A 222 11.44 -3.72 -12.66
C PHE A 222 10.92 -5.15 -12.55
N ARG A 223 11.53 -6.06 -13.28
CA ARG A 223 11.22 -7.49 -13.30
C ARG A 223 12.46 -8.28 -12.96
N THR A 224 12.36 -9.21 -12.02
CA THR A 224 13.43 -10.09 -11.58
C THR A 224 12.82 -11.28 -10.86
N PRO A 225 13.46 -12.46 -10.85
CA PRO A 225 13.01 -13.60 -10.04
C PRO A 225 12.94 -13.30 -8.52
N ARG A 226 13.58 -12.21 -8.07
CA ARG A 226 13.54 -11.76 -6.67
C ARG A 226 12.32 -10.90 -6.31
N LEU A 227 11.51 -10.54 -7.32
CA LEU A 227 10.21 -9.90 -7.17
C LEU A 227 9.16 -10.76 -7.84
N VAL A 228 8.33 -11.43 -7.05
CA VAL A 228 7.28 -12.30 -7.58
C VAL A 228 5.92 -11.72 -7.24
N ASP A 229 5.08 -11.60 -8.24
CA ASP A 229 3.74 -11.05 -8.13
C ASP A 229 2.67 -12.14 -8.25
N PHE A 230 1.61 -11.97 -7.48
CA PHE A 230 0.42 -12.80 -7.54
C PHE A 230 -0.83 -11.92 -7.53
N LEU A 231 -1.90 -12.40 -8.15
CA LEU A 231 -3.24 -11.85 -8.03
C LEU A 231 -4.06 -12.80 -7.16
N VAL A 232 -4.49 -12.30 -6.02
CA VAL A 232 -5.19 -13.04 -4.96
C VAL A 232 -6.37 -12.22 -4.43
N ASP A 233 -7.33 -12.86 -3.77
CA ASP A 233 -8.44 -12.18 -3.12
C ASP A 233 -8.48 -12.39 -1.60
N ALA A 234 -7.92 -13.50 -1.11
CA ALA A 234 -7.72 -13.75 0.31
C ALA A 234 -6.48 -14.60 0.53
N VAL A 235 -5.67 -14.24 1.50
CA VAL A 235 -4.44 -14.98 1.86
C VAL A 235 -4.20 -14.98 3.36
N ARG A 236 -3.51 -16.03 3.81
CA ARG A 236 -2.88 -16.11 5.12
C ARG A 236 -1.37 -16.13 4.95
N ILE A 237 -0.70 -15.24 5.66
CA ILE A 237 0.76 -15.09 5.64
C ILE A 237 1.29 -15.53 6.99
N GLU A 238 2.12 -16.55 6.99
CA GLU A 238 2.76 -17.14 8.17
C GLU A 238 4.27 -16.90 8.12
N SER A 239 4.88 -16.74 9.29
CA SER A 239 6.34 -16.66 9.44
C SER A 239 6.79 -17.41 10.70
N GLU A 240 7.96 -18.03 10.62
CA GLU A 240 8.60 -18.64 11.79
C GLU A 240 9.04 -17.59 12.82
N GLU A 241 9.34 -16.37 12.35
CA GLU A 241 9.75 -15.24 13.18
C GLU A 241 8.57 -14.27 13.42
N ILE A 242 8.66 -13.49 14.49
CA ILE A 242 7.75 -12.37 14.72
C ILE A 242 8.21 -11.20 13.84
N LEU A 243 7.39 -10.83 12.87
CA LEU A 243 7.70 -9.79 11.90
C LEU A 243 6.87 -8.52 12.13
N PRO A 244 7.44 -7.35 11.83
CA PRO A 244 6.71 -6.11 11.87
C PRO A 244 5.66 -6.06 10.76
N VAL A 245 4.52 -5.44 11.08
CA VAL A 245 3.36 -5.29 10.20
C VAL A 245 3.07 -3.82 9.99
N GLN A 246 2.72 -3.46 8.77
CA GLN A 246 2.16 -2.16 8.44
C GLN A 246 0.79 -2.32 7.77
N ILE A 247 -0.16 -1.41 8.06
CA ILE A 247 -1.48 -1.37 7.44
C ILE A 247 -1.78 0.09 7.07
N GLY A 248 -2.02 0.34 5.77
CA GLY A 248 -2.30 1.68 5.27
C GLY A 248 -1.19 2.72 5.48
N GLY A 249 0.06 2.27 5.67
CA GLY A 249 1.20 3.13 5.93
C GLY A 249 1.44 3.47 7.40
N ASP A 250 0.68 2.89 8.32
CA ASP A 250 0.89 2.99 9.77
C ASP A 250 1.44 1.67 10.32
N ALA A 251 2.28 1.75 11.36
CA ALA A 251 2.77 0.56 12.06
C ALA A 251 1.61 -0.11 12.81
N ALA A 252 1.39 -1.40 12.53
CA ALA A 252 0.31 -2.20 13.11
C ALA A 252 0.84 -3.29 14.08
N GLY A 253 1.99 -3.05 14.68
CA GLY A 253 2.60 -4.00 15.62
C GLY A 253 3.46 -5.06 14.95
N THR A 254 3.46 -6.25 15.53
CA THR A 254 4.23 -7.41 15.04
C THR A 254 3.38 -8.66 15.09
N SER A 255 3.56 -9.57 14.13
CA SER A 255 2.82 -10.83 14.08
C SER A 255 3.65 -11.97 13.45
N ARG A 256 3.24 -13.21 13.73
CA ARG A 256 3.69 -14.41 13.01
C ARG A 256 2.68 -14.88 11.97
N CYS A 257 1.45 -14.41 12.07
CA CYS A 257 0.38 -14.80 11.17
C CYS A 257 -0.53 -13.59 10.91
N ILE A 258 -0.85 -13.34 9.65
CA ILE A 258 -1.74 -12.26 9.22
C ILE A 258 -2.71 -12.81 8.19
N HIS A 259 -3.96 -12.40 8.33
CA HIS A 259 -5.00 -12.63 7.33
C HIS A 259 -5.29 -11.34 6.57
N ALA A 260 -5.34 -11.44 5.25
CA ALA A 260 -5.70 -10.34 4.37
C ALA A 260 -6.69 -10.82 3.32
N ARG A 261 -7.74 -10.04 3.08
CA ARG A 261 -8.73 -10.32 2.03
C ARG A 261 -9.23 -9.04 1.39
N LEU A 262 -9.77 -9.14 0.18
CA LEU A 262 -10.57 -8.07 -0.38
C LEU A 262 -11.83 -7.88 0.47
N TYR A 263 -12.06 -6.64 0.89
CA TYR A 263 -13.31 -6.30 1.54
C TYR A 263 -14.46 -6.43 0.52
N PRO A 264 -15.53 -7.16 0.86
CA PRO A 264 -16.56 -7.52 -0.12
C PRO A 264 -17.34 -6.31 -0.65
N GLU A 265 -17.53 -5.29 0.17
CA GLU A 265 -18.30 -4.10 -0.18
C GLU A 265 -17.38 -2.99 -0.70
N PRO A 266 -17.59 -2.48 -1.93
CA PRO A 266 -16.78 -1.40 -2.45
C PRO A 266 -17.06 -0.09 -1.71
N ILE A 267 -16.01 0.68 -1.44
CA ILE A 267 -16.09 1.98 -0.77
C ILE A 267 -16.19 3.10 -1.81
N ALA A 268 -17.29 3.82 -1.82
CA ALA A 268 -17.48 4.96 -2.71
C ALA A 268 -16.64 6.16 -2.25
N VAL A 269 -15.67 6.57 -3.08
CA VAL A 269 -14.77 7.70 -2.78
C VAL A 269 -14.86 8.74 -3.91
N VAL A 270 -14.84 10.02 -3.55
CA VAL A 270 -14.89 11.11 -4.54
C VAL A 270 -13.68 11.03 -5.47
N ASP A 271 -13.95 10.99 -6.77
CA ASP A 271 -12.93 10.99 -7.82
C ASP A 271 -12.72 12.43 -8.33
N PHE A 272 -11.56 13.01 -8.01
CA PHE A 272 -11.22 14.36 -8.44
C PHE A 272 -10.75 14.45 -9.90
N TYR A 273 -10.54 13.32 -10.58
CA TYR A 273 -10.34 13.27 -12.03
C TYR A 273 -11.67 13.34 -12.80
N ALA A 274 -12.78 12.92 -12.18
CA ALA A 274 -14.07 12.97 -12.83
C ALA A 274 -14.48 14.44 -13.12
N PRO A 275 -15.05 14.73 -14.30
CA PRO A 275 -15.58 16.06 -14.58
C PRO A 275 -16.68 16.41 -13.58
N PRO A 276 -16.85 17.70 -13.24
CA PRO A 276 -17.99 18.12 -12.44
C PRO A 276 -19.30 17.75 -13.16
N PRO A 277 -20.37 17.41 -12.45
CA PRO A 277 -21.66 17.18 -13.06
C PRO A 277 -22.08 18.44 -13.84
N VAL A 278 -22.61 18.24 -15.05
CA VAL A 278 -23.10 19.29 -15.95
C VAL A 278 -24.35 19.95 -15.36
#